data_a329dfb8e7566bbbe420bcc4b141ac16
#
_entry.id   a329dfb8e7566bbbe420bcc4b141ac16
#
_cell.length_a   1.000
_cell.length_b   1.000
_cell.length_c   1.000
_cell.angle_alpha   90.00
_cell.angle_beta   90.00
_cell.angle_gamma   90.00
#
_symmetry.space_group_name_H-M   'P 1'
#
loop_
_entity.id
_entity.type
_entity.pdbx_description
1 polymer ?
#
loop_
_entity_poly.entity_id
_entity_poly.type
_entity_poly.pdbx_seq_one_letter_code
_entity_poly.pdbx_strand_id
1 'polypeptide(L)'
;MNGTILQFFHWYHPGKLWNEFVDKAEYLKSLGFTAVWFPPAIKCSLGTDGRGYDVYDLYDLGEFDQKGTIPTRYGTKQEYLKAIEKAHEFGMEVYADIVLNHRMGADEKESVTVHQVNEENRNEIVREAFEAEAMTKFIFPGRNGKYSDFVWDAQCFSGIDKVKTGDEEQQGIFKIYNEYGTDWNDNVSHQFGNYDYLMGADVEFRNPYVVEELKRWIKWYIDTTKVDGLRMDALKHISTEFLKEWIDYIKSDIDENFFMVGEFWKDNVDKIKDFSKKMDNQICLFDVPLHFNLFKASQEKQNYNLSEILKGTFLDCNPECSVSFVGNHDTQQLQALESTVENWFRPLAYAIILLSENAYPCVFYPDLFGVEYVDKNANGEDEKIVMPKVEILPRLMQARRELAYGEQVNYFDHPNCIAWIRKRDDDHEACVVIISNSEEGYKAMDLGKENAFAKFTDFLGFRKEIVELDDSGKGTFWVDPESVSVWRKLQINN
;
A
#
# COMPACT_ATOMS: atom_id res chain seq x y z
N MET A 1 -16.75 -9.41 6.44
CA MET A 1 -16.30 -10.22 5.26
C MET A 1 -14.80 -10.41 5.37
N ASN A 2 -14.27 -11.62 5.13
CA ASN A 2 -12.82 -11.88 5.17
C ASN A 2 -12.13 -11.46 3.86
N GLY A 3 -12.19 -10.15 3.51
CA GLY A 3 -11.60 -9.61 2.31
C GLY A 3 -10.06 -9.70 2.28
N THR A 4 -9.48 -9.73 1.08
CA THR A 4 -8.03 -9.70 0.86
C THR A 4 -7.73 -8.89 -0.38
N ILE A 5 -6.81 -7.92 -0.26
CA ILE A 5 -6.33 -7.09 -1.37
C ILE A 5 -5.12 -7.79 -2.02
N LEU A 6 -5.02 -7.69 -3.33
CA LEU A 6 -3.78 -7.97 -4.05
C LEU A 6 -3.21 -6.67 -4.59
N GLN A 7 -2.00 -6.28 -4.19
CA GLN A 7 -1.22 -5.29 -4.93
C GLN A 7 -0.72 -5.95 -6.22
N PHE A 8 -1.38 -5.66 -7.35
CA PHE A 8 -1.13 -6.34 -8.61
C PHE A 8 -0.04 -5.65 -9.45
N PHE A 9 1.06 -5.28 -8.82
CA PHE A 9 2.27 -4.77 -9.47
C PHE A 9 3.46 -4.82 -8.53
N HIS A 10 4.66 -4.65 -9.11
CA HIS A 10 5.90 -4.38 -8.41
C HIS A 10 6.71 -3.34 -9.19
N TRP A 11 7.71 -2.72 -8.56
CA TRP A 11 8.44 -1.59 -9.15
C TRP A 11 9.04 -1.87 -10.51
N TYR A 12 9.54 -3.09 -10.74
CA TYR A 12 10.21 -3.52 -11.96
C TYR A 12 9.31 -4.25 -12.95
N HIS A 13 8.00 -4.17 -12.78
CA HIS A 13 7.06 -4.82 -13.71
C HIS A 13 7.30 -4.35 -15.15
N PRO A 14 7.43 -5.27 -16.15
CA PRO A 14 7.85 -4.91 -17.51
C PRO A 14 6.82 -4.10 -18.32
N GLY A 15 5.60 -3.93 -17.82
CA GLY A 15 4.49 -3.24 -18.51
C GLY A 15 3.39 -4.20 -18.97
N LYS A 16 2.37 -3.67 -19.72
CA LYS A 16 1.19 -4.41 -20.19
C LYS A 16 0.36 -5.07 -19.07
N LEU A 17 0.36 -4.45 -17.91
CA LEU A 17 -0.23 -5.01 -16.70
C LEU A 17 -1.74 -5.25 -16.82
N TRP A 18 -2.45 -4.37 -17.54
CA TRP A 18 -3.90 -4.48 -17.69
C TRP A 18 -4.32 -5.77 -18.39
N ASN A 19 -3.62 -6.15 -19.47
CA ASN A 19 -3.89 -7.40 -20.18
C ASN A 19 -3.50 -8.61 -19.32
N GLU A 20 -2.39 -8.55 -18.61
CA GLU A 20 -1.98 -9.60 -17.69
C GLU A 20 -3.03 -9.85 -16.60
N PHE A 21 -3.60 -8.77 -16.05
CA PHE A 21 -4.68 -8.90 -15.06
C PHE A 21 -5.91 -9.60 -15.65
N VAL A 22 -6.35 -9.20 -16.85
CA VAL A 22 -7.48 -9.84 -17.55
C VAL A 22 -7.29 -11.34 -17.66
N ASP A 23 -6.07 -11.78 -18.00
CA ASP A 23 -5.73 -13.21 -18.15
C ASP A 23 -5.69 -13.97 -16.81
N LYS A 24 -5.42 -13.27 -15.69
CA LYS A 24 -5.27 -13.86 -14.36
C LYS A 24 -6.50 -13.71 -13.46
N ALA A 25 -7.48 -12.89 -13.83
CA ALA A 25 -8.59 -12.51 -12.94
C ALA A 25 -9.36 -13.71 -12.36
N GLU A 26 -9.66 -14.72 -13.19
CA GLU A 26 -10.33 -15.94 -12.74
C GLU A 26 -9.48 -16.71 -11.71
N TYR A 27 -8.20 -16.87 -11.96
CA TYR A 27 -7.28 -17.51 -11.03
C TYR A 27 -7.21 -16.76 -9.70
N LEU A 28 -7.08 -15.42 -9.74
CA LEU A 28 -7.04 -14.58 -8.53
C LEU A 28 -8.31 -14.72 -7.71
N LYS A 29 -9.48 -14.69 -8.36
CA LYS A 29 -10.75 -14.95 -7.68
C LYS A 29 -10.80 -16.33 -7.05
N SER A 30 -10.29 -17.36 -7.73
CA SER A 30 -10.27 -18.74 -7.21
C SER A 30 -9.41 -18.86 -5.94
N LEU A 31 -8.38 -18.03 -5.79
CA LEU A 31 -7.57 -17.93 -4.58
C LEU A 31 -8.29 -17.22 -3.42
N GLY A 32 -9.35 -16.44 -3.70
CA GLY A 32 -10.13 -15.73 -2.69
C GLY A 32 -9.81 -14.24 -2.56
N PHE A 33 -9.11 -13.63 -3.52
CA PHE A 33 -8.96 -12.18 -3.55
C PHE A 33 -10.32 -11.50 -3.75
N THR A 34 -10.57 -10.44 -2.98
CA THR A 34 -11.81 -9.66 -3.03
C THR A 34 -11.59 -8.27 -3.59
N ALA A 35 -10.35 -7.80 -3.61
CA ALA A 35 -9.97 -6.53 -4.19
C ALA A 35 -8.59 -6.60 -4.83
N VAL A 36 -8.35 -5.72 -5.80
CA VAL A 36 -7.05 -5.52 -6.43
C VAL A 36 -6.65 -4.05 -6.36
N TRP A 37 -5.44 -3.78 -5.90
CA TRP A 37 -4.80 -2.47 -5.98
C TRP A 37 -3.95 -2.41 -7.24
N PHE A 38 -4.37 -1.55 -8.19
CA PHE A 38 -3.64 -1.24 -9.41
C PHE A 38 -2.70 -0.05 -9.23
N PRO A 39 -1.53 -0.02 -9.90
CA PRO A 39 -0.64 1.14 -9.88
C PRO A 39 -1.30 2.35 -10.54
N PRO A 40 -0.72 3.58 -10.37
CA PRO A 40 -1.26 4.76 -11.00
C PRO A 40 -1.39 4.58 -12.52
N ALA A 41 -2.61 4.75 -13.04
CA ALA A 41 -2.93 4.53 -14.46
C ALA A 41 -2.72 5.76 -15.35
N ILE A 42 -2.24 6.87 -14.76
CA ILE A 42 -2.12 8.18 -15.39
C ILE A 42 -0.84 8.33 -16.23
N LYS A 43 -0.82 9.31 -17.14
CA LYS A 43 0.35 9.62 -17.96
C LYS A 43 1.50 10.16 -17.11
N CYS A 44 2.65 9.54 -17.28
CA CYS A 44 3.91 9.91 -16.64
C CYS A 44 4.74 10.88 -17.47
N SER A 45 5.65 11.60 -16.81
CA SER A 45 6.62 12.47 -17.45
C SER A 45 7.57 11.73 -18.39
N LEU A 46 7.88 10.46 -18.09
CA LEU A 46 8.74 9.57 -18.86
C LEU A 46 7.97 8.67 -19.83
N GLY A 47 6.70 8.96 -20.12
CA GLY A 47 5.87 8.15 -21.01
C GLY A 47 5.74 6.70 -20.50
N THR A 48 6.09 5.70 -21.32
CA THR A 48 6.04 4.28 -20.94
C THR A 48 7.18 3.83 -20.02
N ASP A 49 8.20 4.65 -19.80
CA ASP A 49 9.29 4.34 -18.86
C ASP A 49 8.91 4.73 -17.42
N GLY A 50 7.97 5.67 -17.25
CA GLY A 50 7.42 6.05 -15.95
C GLY A 50 6.52 4.97 -15.36
N ARG A 51 6.46 4.91 -14.02
CA ARG A 51 5.71 3.88 -13.27
C ARG A 51 4.40 4.40 -12.66
N GLY A 52 4.01 5.65 -12.99
CA GLY A 52 2.80 6.27 -12.46
C GLY A 52 3.06 7.34 -11.40
N TYR A 53 4.19 7.29 -10.73
CA TYR A 53 4.55 8.22 -9.65
C TYR A 53 5.21 9.51 -10.14
N ASP A 54 5.74 9.55 -11.36
CA ASP A 54 6.22 10.75 -12.05
C ASP A 54 5.10 11.42 -12.85
N VAL A 55 4.10 11.93 -12.15
CA VAL A 55 2.80 12.39 -12.66
C VAL A 55 2.92 13.56 -13.62
N TYR A 56 2.43 13.39 -14.85
CA TYR A 56 2.31 14.47 -15.82
C TYR A 56 0.86 14.92 -15.99
N ASP A 57 -0.02 14.10 -16.54
CA ASP A 57 -1.43 14.45 -16.82
C ASP A 57 -2.41 13.48 -16.14
N LEU A 58 -3.16 14.00 -15.18
CA LEU A 58 -4.16 13.25 -14.43
C LEU A 58 -5.31 12.74 -15.28
N TYR A 59 -5.64 13.42 -16.38
CA TYR A 59 -6.75 13.04 -17.27
C TYR A 59 -6.34 12.11 -18.41
N ASP A 60 -5.04 11.80 -18.55
CA ASP A 60 -4.56 10.89 -19.59
C ASP A 60 -4.28 9.50 -19.01
N LEU A 61 -5.19 8.58 -19.24
CA LEU A 61 -5.08 7.16 -18.83
C LEU A 61 -4.44 6.29 -19.91
N GLY A 62 -3.63 6.86 -20.80
CA GLY A 62 -3.09 6.18 -21.98
C GLY A 62 -3.99 6.35 -23.20
N GLU A 63 -4.54 7.55 -23.40
CA GLU A 63 -5.45 7.91 -24.49
C GLU A 63 -4.81 8.90 -25.47
N PHE A 64 -3.94 9.78 -25.02
CA PHE A 64 -3.37 10.87 -25.80
C PHE A 64 -1.90 10.67 -26.13
N ASP A 65 -1.46 11.13 -27.31
CA ASP A 65 -0.05 11.17 -27.66
C ASP A 65 0.62 12.30 -26.88
N GLN A 66 1.19 11.95 -25.74
CA GLN A 66 1.87 12.84 -24.82
C GLN A 66 3.14 12.16 -24.29
N LYS A 67 4.20 12.95 -24.04
CA LYS A 67 5.49 12.41 -23.59
C LYS A 67 6.03 11.28 -24.49
N GLY A 68 5.76 11.40 -25.82
CA GLY A 68 6.24 10.48 -26.84
C GLY A 68 5.51 9.14 -26.94
N THR A 69 4.41 8.96 -26.19
CA THR A 69 3.65 7.70 -26.19
C THR A 69 2.15 7.94 -26.05
N ILE A 70 1.31 7.06 -26.64
CA ILE A 70 -0.12 7.01 -26.35
C ILE A 70 -0.37 6.19 -25.09
N PRO A 71 0.07 4.91 -24.97
CA PRO A 71 -0.15 4.15 -23.75
C PRO A 71 0.67 4.70 -22.58
N THR A 72 0.24 4.40 -21.37
CA THR A 72 1.09 4.40 -20.18
C THR A 72 1.96 3.14 -20.16
N ARG A 73 2.86 2.99 -19.19
CA ARG A 73 3.63 1.76 -18.98
C ARG A 73 2.74 0.52 -18.96
N TYR A 74 1.59 0.63 -18.34
CA TYR A 74 0.70 -0.49 -18.05
C TYR A 74 -0.29 -0.80 -19.16
N GLY A 75 -0.48 0.12 -20.11
CA GLY A 75 -1.34 -0.05 -21.28
C GLY A 75 -2.11 1.20 -21.67
N THR A 76 -3.10 1.02 -22.54
CA THR A 76 -4.03 2.05 -22.99
C THR A 76 -5.21 2.20 -22.02
N LYS A 77 -5.95 3.31 -22.13
CA LYS A 77 -7.21 3.53 -21.39
C LYS A 77 -8.22 2.41 -21.59
N GLN A 78 -8.37 1.93 -22.83
CA GLN A 78 -9.30 0.84 -23.13
C GLN A 78 -8.91 -0.46 -22.42
N GLU A 79 -7.62 -0.77 -22.37
CA GLU A 79 -7.10 -1.95 -21.66
C GLU A 79 -7.31 -1.80 -20.14
N TYR A 80 -7.11 -0.59 -19.59
CA TYR A 80 -7.37 -0.29 -18.18
C TYR A 80 -8.85 -0.50 -17.81
N LEU A 81 -9.77 0.10 -18.59
CA LEU A 81 -11.21 -0.06 -18.36
C LEU A 81 -11.65 -1.52 -18.48
N LYS A 82 -11.08 -2.26 -19.43
CA LYS A 82 -11.34 -3.70 -19.58
C LYS A 82 -10.83 -4.51 -18.38
N ALA A 83 -9.69 -4.14 -17.80
CA ALA A 83 -9.18 -4.79 -16.60
C ALA A 83 -10.12 -4.58 -15.39
N ILE A 84 -10.63 -3.37 -15.22
CA ILE A 84 -11.62 -3.06 -14.17
C ILE A 84 -12.92 -3.84 -14.39
N GLU A 85 -13.47 -3.80 -15.61
CA GLU A 85 -14.66 -4.59 -15.96
C GLU A 85 -14.46 -6.08 -15.65
N LYS A 86 -13.27 -6.62 -15.96
CA LYS A 86 -12.95 -8.01 -15.68
C LYS A 86 -12.84 -8.33 -14.19
N ALA A 87 -12.33 -7.39 -13.38
CA ALA A 87 -12.35 -7.53 -11.92
C ALA A 87 -13.78 -7.62 -11.40
N HIS A 88 -14.66 -6.71 -11.84
CA HIS A 88 -16.07 -6.69 -11.45
C HIS A 88 -16.83 -7.95 -11.92
N GLU A 89 -16.55 -8.46 -13.12
CA GLU A 89 -17.11 -9.71 -13.63
C GLU A 89 -16.88 -10.89 -12.69
N PHE A 90 -15.70 -10.93 -12.04
CA PHE A 90 -15.36 -11.92 -11.02
C PHE A 90 -15.70 -11.48 -9.58
N GLY A 91 -16.38 -10.35 -9.39
CA GLY A 91 -16.75 -9.82 -8.06
C GLY A 91 -15.55 -9.46 -7.21
N MET A 92 -14.53 -8.85 -7.81
CA MET A 92 -13.41 -8.20 -7.15
C MET A 92 -13.52 -6.69 -7.30
N GLU A 93 -13.31 -5.97 -6.21
CA GLU A 93 -13.21 -4.50 -6.21
C GLU A 93 -11.85 -4.06 -6.79
N VAL A 94 -11.81 -2.84 -7.31
CA VAL A 94 -10.59 -2.23 -7.84
C VAL A 94 -10.26 -0.96 -7.06
N TYR A 95 -9.06 -0.92 -6.50
CA TYR A 95 -8.52 0.26 -5.83
C TYR A 95 -7.44 0.89 -6.71
N ALA A 96 -7.69 2.12 -7.15
CA ALA A 96 -6.76 2.87 -7.99
C ALA A 96 -5.72 3.60 -7.13
N ASP A 97 -4.46 3.50 -7.51
CA ASP A 97 -3.40 4.29 -6.91
C ASP A 97 -3.45 5.72 -7.46
N ILE A 98 -3.44 6.71 -6.57
CA ILE A 98 -3.47 8.12 -6.94
C ILE A 98 -2.35 8.90 -6.28
N VAL A 99 -1.76 9.80 -7.04
CA VAL A 99 -0.64 10.67 -6.62
C VAL A 99 -1.07 12.13 -6.77
N LEU A 100 -1.28 12.81 -5.66
CA LEU A 100 -1.74 14.19 -5.61
C LEU A 100 -0.62 15.19 -5.35
N ASN A 101 0.43 14.76 -4.63
CA ASN A 101 1.44 15.61 -4.03
C ASN A 101 2.22 16.47 -5.03
N HIS A 102 2.53 15.96 -6.21
CA HIS A 102 3.44 16.63 -7.16
C HIS A 102 3.09 16.39 -8.62
N ARG A 103 3.73 17.17 -9.50
CA ARG A 103 3.71 17.02 -10.95
C ARG A 103 5.13 17.01 -11.50
N MET A 104 5.33 16.31 -12.62
CA MET A 104 6.63 16.22 -13.29
C MET A 104 6.50 16.37 -14.80
N GLY A 105 7.56 16.90 -15.45
CA GLY A 105 7.61 16.98 -16.90
C GLY A 105 6.75 18.10 -17.49
N ALA A 106 6.70 19.29 -16.88
CA ALA A 106 6.02 20.46 -17.43
C ALA A 106 6.38 20.72 -18.89
N ASP A 107 5.48 21.36 -19.62
CA ASP A 107 5.62 21.62 -21.06
C ASP A 107 6.43 22.89 -21.34
N GLU A 108 6.30 23.91 -20.49
CA GLU A 108 6.93 25.19 -20.65
C GLU A 108 7.58 25.67 -19.33
N LYS A 109 8.58 26.56 -19.49
CA LYS A 109 9.19 27.27 -18.36
C LYS A 109 8.44 28.55 -18.06
N GLU A 110 8.51 28.96 -16.79
CA GLU A 110 8.04 30.23 -16.30
C GLU A 110 9.12 30.93 -15.48
N SER A 111 9.05 32.25 -15.42
CA SER A 111 9.84 33.02 -14.46
C SER A 111 9.20 32.94 -13.09
N VAL A 112 9.97 32.53 -12.10
CA VAL A 112 9.53 32.36 -10.71
C VAL A 112 10.50 33.06 -9.76
N THR A 113 9.97 33.59 -8.68
CA THR A 113 10.80 33.99 -7.54
C THR A 113 10.90 32.81 -6.59
N VAL A 114 12.11 32.38 -6.27
CA VAL A 114 12.36 31.24 -5.37
C VAL A 114 13.38 31.58 -4.32
N HIS A 115 13.36 30.88 -3.19
CA HIS A 115 14.51 30.77 -2.30
C HIS A 115 14.89 29.29 -2.07
N GLN A 116 16.18 29.04 -1.92
CA GLN A 116 16.68 27.70 -1.65
C GLN A 116 16.67 27.40 -0.15
N VAL A 117 16.23 26.21 0.21
CA VAL A 117 16.22 25.73 1.59
C VAL A 117 17.22 24.60 1.81
N ASN A 118 17.57 24.37 3.06
CA ASN A 118 18.39 23.25 3.48
C ASN A 118 17.60 21.92 3.35
N GLU A 119 18.20 20.90 2.78
CA GLU A 119 17.54 19.59 2.56
C GLU A 119 17.24 18.85 3.87
N GLU A 120 18.08 19.01 4.91
CA GLU A 120 17.93 18.39 6.21
C GLU A 120 17.08 19.21 7.20
N ASN A 121 16.95 20.53 6.94
CA ASN A 121 16.07 21.43 7.70
C ASN A 121 15.40 22.43 6.78
N ARG A 122 14.28 22.08 6.23
CA ARG A 122 13.56 22.83 5.18
C ARG A 122 12.97 24.17 5.63
N ASN A 123 13.04 24.45 6.93
CA ASN A 123 12.72 25.77 7.48
C ASN A 123 13.91 26.74 7.43
N GLU A 124 15.11 26.24 7.11
CA GLU A 124 16.33 27.04 7.01
C GLU A 124 16.55 27.48 5.56
N ILE A 125 16.58 28.79 5.34
CA ILE A 125 16.89 29.39 4.04
C ILE A 125 18.42 29.40 3.88
N VAL A 126 18.94 28.76 2.83
CA VAL A 126 20.37 28.74 2.50
C VAL A 126 20.70 29.75 1.40
N ARG A 127 19.70 30.17 0.62
CA ARG A 127 19.83 31.28 -0.34
C ARG A 127 18.56 32.10 -0.37
N GLU A 128 18.69 33.41 -0.16
CA GLU A 128 17.61 34.38 -0.22
C GLU A 128 16.94 34.43 -1.59
N ALA A 129 15.76 35.05 -1.65
CA ALA A 129 14.92 35.09 -2.82
C ALA A 129 15.63 35.65 -4.07
N PHE A 130 15.48 34.95 -5.18
CA PHE A 130 16.02 35.34 -6.48
C PHE A 130 15.08 34.88 -7.61
N GLU A 131 15.20 35.57 -8.75
CA GLU A 131 14.48 35.21 -9.97
C GLU A 131 15.16 34.06 -10.71
N ALA A 132 14.38 33.09 -11.14
CA ALA A 132 14.83 31.92 -11.90
C ALA A 132 13.75 31.45 -12.88
N GLU A 133 14.14 30.66 -13.87
CA GLU A 133 13.21 29.88 -14.70
C GLU A 133 12.96 28.48 -14.06
N ALA A 134 11.72 28.07 -14.02
CA ALA A 134 11.33 26.73 -13.56
C ALA A 134 10.35 26.07 -14.53
N MET A 135 10.37 24.74 -14.59
CA MET A 135 9.44 23.93 -15.38
C MET A 135 8.14 23.74 -14.58
N THR A 136 7.25 24.71 -14.65
CA THR A 136 6.01 24.76 -13.85
C THR A 136 4.73 24.85 -14.67
N LYS A 137 4.82 25.03 -16.01
CA LYS A 137 3.63 25.22 -16.84
C LYS A 137 3.28 23.97 -17.61
N PHE A 138 2.07 23.44 -17.31
CA PHE A 138 1.52 22.23 -17.94
C PHE A 138 0.28 22.62 -18.74
N ILE A 139 0.38 22.48 -20.06
CA ILE A 139 -0.69 22.84 -21.03
C ILE A 139 -1.28 21.63 -21.73
N PHE A 140 -0.69 20.44 -21.55
CA PHE A 140 -1.17 19.17 -22.07
C PHE A 140 -1.53 19.19 -23.56
N PRO A 141 -0.58 19.49 -24.46
CA PRO A 141 -0.87 19.77 -25.86
C PRO A 141 -1.50 18.57 -26.60
N GLY A 142 -1.14 17.34 -26.25
CA GLY A 142 -1.75 16.14 -26.84
C GLY A 142 -3.19 15.94 -26.45
N ARG A 143 -3.60 16.34 -25.25
CA ARG A 143 -4.98 16.29 -24.76
C ARG A 143 -5.84 17.44 -25.29
N ASN A 144 -5.22 18.60 -25.54
CA ASN A 144 -5.85 19.77 -26.17
C ASN A 144 -7.20 20.16 -25.53
N GLY A 145 -7.22 20.31 -24.20
CA GLY A 145 -8.40 20.74 -23.44
C GLY A 145 -9.49 19.69 -23.24
N LYS A 146 -9.39 18.46 -23.80
CA LYS A 146 -10.35 17.39 -23.56
C LYS A 146 -10.37 17.02 -22.07
N TYR A 147 -11.53 16.91 -21.47
CA TYR A 147 -11.86 16.66 -20.06
C TYR A 147 -11.60 17.83 -19.11
N SER A 148 -10.58 18.65 -19.30
CA SER A 148 -10.31 19.88 -18.56
C SER A 148 -9.45 20.83 -19.39
N ASP A 149 -9.74 22.11 -19.31
CA ASP A 149 -8.98 23.22 -19.89
C ASP A 149 -8.09 23.90 -18.84
N PHE A 150 -8.00 23.35 -17.63
CA PHE A 150 -7.17 23.87 -16.56
C PHE A 150 -5.69 23.79 -16.94
N VAL A 151 -5.01 24.92 -16.81
CA VAL A 151 -3.56 25.06 -17.02
C VAL A 151 -2.90 25.14 -15.65
N TRP A 152 -1.96 24.25 -15.40
CA TRP A 152 -1.12 24.34 -14.22
C TRP A 152 0.02 25.31 -14.53
N ASP A 153 0.19 26.32 -13.69
CA ASP A 153 1.25 27.32 -13.77
C ASP A 153 1.99 27.44 -12.43
N ALA A 154 2.93 28.35 -12.32
CA ALA A 154 3.71 28.55 -11.10
C ALA A 154 2.90 28.88 -9.86
N GLN A 155 1.65 29.39 -9.99
CA GLN A 155 0.74 29.62 -8.87
C GLN A 155 0.14 28.32 -8.30
N CYS A 156 0.27 27.22 -9.04
CA CYS A 156 -0.22 25.90 -8.64
C CYS A 156 0.81 25.11 -7.80
N PHE A 157 1.98 25.67 -7.53
CA PHE A 157 3.08 24.95 -6.89
C PHE A 157 3.72 25.75 -5.74
N SER A 158 4.04 25.02 -4.66
CA SER A 158 4.74 25.56 -3.47
C SER A 158 6.25 25.36 -3.55
N GLY A 159 6.74 24.38 -4.32
CA GLY A 159 8.16 24.04 -4.41
C GLY A 159 8.56 23.34 -5.70
N ILE A 160 9.88 23.28 -5.93
CA ILE A 160 10.48 22.61 -7.09
C ILE A 160 11.92 22.16 -6.77
N ASP A 161 12.41 21.11 -7.45
CA ASP A 161 13.75 20.55 -7.28
C ASP A 161 14.80 21.15 -8.23
N LYS A 162 14.39 21.90 -9.26
CA LYS A 162 15.28 22.35 -10.31
C LYS A 162 14.88 23.70 -10.85
N VAL A 163 15.84 24.62 -10.88
CA VAL A 163 15.65 25.94 -11.45
C VAL A 163 16.83 26.31 -12.37
N LYS A 164 16.63 27.29 -13.24
CA LYS A 164 17.67 27.81 -14.14
C LYS A 164 17.83 29.33 -13.99
N THR A 165 19.06 29.79 -13.79
CA THR A 165 19.40 31.21 -13.74
C THR A 165 20.39 31.51 -14.86
N GLY A 166 19.98 32.28 -15.88
CA GLY A 166 20.75 32.44 -17.11
C GLY A 166 20.95 31.08 -17.81
N ASP A 167 22.21 30.68 -18.00
CA ASP A 167 22.54 29.38 -18.59
C ASP A 167 22.84 28.28 -17.57
N GLU A 168 22.85 28.61 -16.27
CA GLU A 168 23.20 27.70 -15.19
C GLU A 168 21.94 26.99 -14.64
N GLU A 169 21.97 25.68 -14.64
CA GLU A 169 20.96 24.80 -14.04
C GLU A 169 21.37 24.46 -12.61
N GLN A 170 20.44 24.62 -11.67
CA GLN A 170 20.67 24.41 -10.24
C GLN A 170 19.68 23.36 -9.73
N GLN A 171 20.18 22.39 -8.97
CA GLN A 171 19.40 21.39 -8.28
C GLN A 171 19.39 21.66 -6.78
N GLY A 172 18.30 21.30 -6.09
CA GLY A 172 18.09 21.50 -4.67
C GLY A 172 16.61 21.58 -4.36
N ILE A 173 16.26 22.02 -3.16
CA ILE A 173 14.87 22.26 -2.79
C ILE A 173 14.62 23.76 -2.79
N PHE A 174 13.74 24.21 -3.69
CA PHE A 174 13.40 25.60 -3.85
C PHE A 174 11.93 25.84 -3.54
N LYS A 175 11.62 26.74 -2.60
CA LYS A 175 10.28 27.25 -2.38
C LYS A 175 9.92 28.23 -3.47
N ILE A 176 8.72 28.11 -4.02
CA ILE A 176 8.19 29.08 -4.99
C ILE A 176 7.37 30.14 -4.25
N TYR A 177 7.61 31.42 -4.57
CA TYR A 177 6.77 32.51 -4.12
C TYR A 177 5.55 32.62 -5.02
N ASN A 178 4.37 32.40 -4.48
CA ASN A 178 3.11 32.50 -5.18
C ASN A 178 2.10 33.36 -4.40
N GLU A 179 0.91 33.60 -4.94
CA GLU A 179 -0.12 34.42 -4.31
C GLU A 179 -0.68 33.82 -3.01
N TYR A 180 -0.48 32.53 -2.79
CA TYR A 180 -1.03 31.77 -1.65
C TYR A 180 -0.05 31.64 -0.49
N GLY A 181 1.20 32.02 -0.69
CA GLY A 181 2.19 32.10 0.37
C GLY A 181 3.63 31.93 -0.11
N THR A 182 4.55 32.17 0.81
CA THR A 182 6.00 32.04 0.59
C THR A 182 6.61 30.93 1.44
N ASP A 183 5.77 30.22 2.22
CA ASP A 183 6.18 29.15 3.12
C ASP A 183 5.53 27.82 2.73
N TRP A 184 6.09 26.73 3.24
CA TRP A 184 5.50 25.40 3.14
C TRP A 184 4.13 25.33 3.84
N ASN A 185 3.30 24.35 3.47
CA ASN A 185 2.12 24.04 4.28
C ASN A 185 2.55 23.58 5.68
N ASP A 186 1.90 24.11 6.73
CA ASP A 186 2.21 23.76 8.12
C ASP A 186 1.57 22.44 8.57
N ASN A 187 0.49 22.02 7.92
CA ASN A 187 -0.32 20.86 8.28
C ASN A 187 0.15 19.55 7.63
N VAL A 188 1.46 19.34 7.60
CA VAL A 188 2.16 18.18 7.06
C VAL A 188 3.04 17.51 8.13
N SER A 189 3.83 16.50 7.76
CA SER A 189 4.84 15.93 8.65
C SER A 189 5.95 16.95 8.95
N HIS A 190 6.38 17.05 10.21
CA HIS A 190 7.49 17.93 10.63
C HIS A 190 8.88 17.23 10.57
N GLN A 191 9.01 16.15 9.83
CA GLN A 191 10.32 15.59 9.53
C GLN A 191 11.13 16.61 8.71
N PHE A 192 12.43 16.73 8.94
CA PHE A 192 13.27 17.79 8.33
C PHE A 192 12.75 19.21 8.56
N GLY A 193 12.15 19.46 9.74
CA GLY A 193 11.51 20.73 10.07
C GLY A 193 10.12 20.90 9.46
N ASN A 194 9.97 20.64 8.17
CA ASN A 194 8.71 20.55 7.42
C ASN A 194 8.89 19.60 6.23
N TYR A 195 7.92 18.72 5.97
CA TYR A 195 8.05 17.72 4.91
C TYR A 195 6.91 17.82 3.86
N ASP A 196 6.50 19.04 3.53
CA ASP A 196 5.57 19.33 2.42
C ASP A 196 6.19 18.84 1.10
N TYR A 197 7.35 19.35 0.77
CA TYR A 197 8.06 18.99 -0.45
C TYR A 197 8.52 17.51 -0.45
N LEU A 198 8.17 16.76 -1.50
CA LEU A 198 8.69 15.42 -1.75
C LEU A 198 9.60 15.40 -2.99
N MET A 199 9.10 15.79 -4.16
CA MET A 199 9.81 15.76 -5.44
C MET A 199 9.06 16.57 -6.51
N GLY A 200 9.74 16.88 -7.62
CA GLY A 200 9.15 17.55 -8.79
C GLY A 200 8.60 18.94 -8.48
N ALA A 201 7.49 19.30 -9.11
CA ALA A 201 6.72 20.50 -8.79
C ALA A 201 5.65 20.16 -7.74
N ASP A 202 5.88 20.60 -6.52
CA ASP A 202 5.06 20.33 -5.34
C ASP A 202 3.75 21.12 -5.38
N VAL A 203 2.61 20.47 -5.18
CA VAL A 203 1.29 21.07 -5.40
C VAL A 203 0.90 22.03 -4.29
N GLU A 204 0.49 23.24 -4.67
CA GLU A 204 0.01 24.28 -3.76
C GLU A 204 -1.46 24.07 -3.38
N PHE A 205 -1.71 23.35 -2.28
CA PHE A 205 -3.06 23.03 -1.82
C PHE A 205 -3.82 24.21 -1.19
N ARG A 206 -3.16 25.35 -0.95
CA ARG A 206 -3.83 26.60 -0.53
C ARG A 206 -4.47 27.33 -1.71
N ASN A 207 -4.12 26.96 -2.94
CA ASN A 207 -4.72 27.49 -4.15
C ASN A 207 -6.12 26.88 -4.38
N PRO A 208 -7.23 27.65 -4.23
CA PRO A 208 -8.57 27.11 -4.36
C PRO A 208 -8.89 26.61 -5.77
N TYR A 209 -8.24 27.12 -6.80
CA TYR A 209 -8.43 26.64 -8.18
C TYR A 209 -7.83 25.23 -8.36
N VAL A 210 -6.70 24.95 -7.71
CA VAL A 210 -6.09 23.62 -7.66
C VAL A 210 -7.00 22.64 -6.93
N VAL A 211 -7.52 23.03 -5.77
CA VAL A 211 -8.44 22.21 -4.98
C VAL A 211 -9.69 21.84 -5.78
N GLU A 212 -10.32 22.81 -6.43
CA GLU A 212 -11.51 22.57 -7.26
C GLU A 212 -11.21 21.73 -8.51
N GLU A 213 -10.02 21.89 -9.11
CA GLU A 213 -9.60 21.04 -10.24
C GLU A 213 -9.38 19.59 -9.79
N LEU A 214 -8.78 19.35 -8.61
CA LEU A 214 -8.60 18.02 -8.07
C LEU A 214 -9.92 17.36 -7.68
N LYS A 215 -10.93 18.12 -7.22
CA LYS A 215 -12.29 17.60 -7.00
C LYS A 215 -12.98 17.24 -8.32
N ARG A 216 -12.86 18.09 -9.34
CA ARG A 216 -13.39 17.82 -10.69
C ARG A 216 -12.74 16.58 -11.29
N TRP A 217 -11.42 16.47 -11.16
CA TRP A 217 -10.67 15.34 -11.66
C TRP A 217 -11.11 14.02 -11.01
N ILE A 218 -11.17 13.96 -9.67
CA ILE A 218 -11.51 12.68 -9.01
C ILE A 218 -12.94 12.23 -9.36
N LYS A 219 -13.88 13.16 -9.47
CA LYS A 219 -15.22 12.84 -9.94
C LYS A 219 -15.20 12.26 -11.36
N TRP A 220 -14.49 12.92 -12.28
CA TRP A 220 -14.31 12.42 -13.64
C TRP A 220 -13.64 11.05 -13.66
N TYR A 221 -12.63 10.86 -12.82
CA TYR A 221 -11.88 9.61 -12.75
C TYR A 221 -12.79 8.44 -12.31
N ILE A 222 -13.52 8.60 -11.20
CA ILE A 222 -14.47 7.59 -10.70
C ILE A 222 -15.59 7.34 -11.70
N ASP A 223 -16.18 8.41 -12.27
CA ASP A 223 -17.24 8.28 -13.27
C ASP A 223 -16.79 7.56 -14.54
N THR A 224 -15.54 7.76 -14.95
CA THR A 224 -14.95 7.14 -16.15
C THR A 224 -14.52 5.71 -15.92
N THR A 225 -13.87 5.43 -14.80
CA THR A 225 -13.20 4.14 -14.55
C THR A 225 -14.05 3.15 -13.78
N LYS A 226 -14.99 3.65 -12.96
CA LYS A 226 -15.84 2.83 -12.07
C LYS A 226 -15.04 2.05 -11.04
N VAL A 227 -13.90 2.57 -10.60
CA VAL A 227 -13.15 1.99 -9.48
C VAL A 227 -13.94 2.08 -8.19
N ASP A 228 -13.73 1.12 -7.30
CA ASP A 228 -14.48 0.96 -6.04
C ASP A 228 -13.77 1.63 -4.85
N GLY A 229 -12.53 2.04 -5.05
CA GLY A 229 -11.76 2.72 -4.02
C GLY A 229 -10.45 3.29 -4.51
N LEU A 230 -9.70 3.89 -3.59
CA LEU A 230 -8.41 4.53 -3.85
C LEU A 230 -7.33 4.04 -2.89
N ARG A 231 -6.12 3.91 -3.39
CA ARG A 231 -4.90 3.99 -2.59
C ARG A 231 -4.30 5.37 -2.79
N MET A 232 -4.11 6.08 -1.69
CA MET A 232 -3.62 7.45 -1.70
C MET A 232 -2.14 7.49 -1.32
N ASP A 233 -1.32 7.97 -2.25
CA ASP A 233 0.14 8.04 -2.14
C ASP A 233 0.61 9.18 -1.22
N ALA A 234 1.68 8.95 -0.47
CA ALA A 234 2.52 9.97 0.16
C ALA A 234 1.79 10.97 1.10
N LEU A 235 0.79 10.52 1.87
CA LEU A 235 -0.08 11.40 2.67
C LEU A 235 0.64 12.27 3.71
N LYS A 236 1.83 11.88 4.15
CA LYS A 236 2.59 12.67 5.14
C LYS A 236 3.13 14.00 4.58
N HIS A 237 3.10 14.16 3.24
CA HIS A 237 3.58 15.33 2.51
C HIS A 237 2.43 16.26 2.10
N ILE A 238 1.18 15.82 2.21
CA ILE A 238 0.01 16.55 1.77
C ILE A 238 -0.67 17.24 2.96
N SER A 239 -1.10 18.49 2.75
CA SER A 239 -1.87 19.24 3.76
C SER A 239 -3.04 18.43 4.31
N THR A 240 -3.10 18.23 5.63
CA THR A 240 -4.21 17.51 6.27
C THR A 240 -5.53 18.26 6.15
N GLU A 241 -5.53 19.57 5.98
CA GLU A 241 -6.74 20.38 5.75
C GLU A 241 -7.31 20.09 4.36
N PHE A 242 -6.45 20.11 3.33
CA PHE A 242 -6.85 19.73 1.97
C PHE A 242 -7.34 18.28 1.92
N LEU A 243 -6.58 17.33 2.49
CA LEU A 243 -6.97 15.91 2.50
C LEU A 243 -8.35 15.72 3.11
N LYS A 244 -8.62 16.36 4.25
CA LYS A 244 -9.93 16.26 4.89
C LYS A 244 -11.03 16.81 4.00
N GLU A 245 -10.87 18.00 3.45
CA GLU A 245 -11.84 18.62 2.53
C GLU A 245 -12.11 17.75 1.30
N TRP A 246 -11.06 17.17 0.74
CA TRP A 246 -11.16 16.34 -0.46
C TRP A 246 -11.79 14.96 -0.18
N ILE A 247 -11.48 14.36 0.98
CA ILE A 247 -12.11 13.12 1.44
C ILE A 247 -13.60 13.38 1.75
N ASP A 248 -13.92 14.45 2.46
CA ASP A 248 -15.28 14.85 2.78
C ASP A 248 -16.09 15.04 1.48
N TYR A 249 -15.52 15.67 0.44
CA TYR A 249 -16.16 15.80 -0.87
C TYR A 249 -16.45 14.43 -1.51
N ILE A 250 -15.53 13.49 -1.50
CA ILE A 250 -15.77 12.15 -2.05
C ILE A 250 -16.91 11.47 -1.29
N LYS A 251 -16.87 11.51 0.03
CA LYS A 251 -17.86 10.85 0.89
C LYS A 251 -19.25 11.48 0.80
N SER A 252 -19.35 12.80 0.65
CA SER A 252 -20.64 13.50 0.61
C SER A 252 -21.26 13.57 -0.78
N ASP A 253 -20.45 13.78 -1.82
CA ASP A 253 -20.92 14.13 -3.15
C ASP A 253 -20.79 12.99 -4.19
N ILE A 254 -20.01 11.94 -3.88
CA ILE A 254 -19.81 10.81 -4.79
C ILE A 254 -20.34 9.51 -4.20
N ASP A 255 -19.78 9.04 -3.07
CA ASP A 255 -20.22 7.80 -2.40
C ASP A 255 -19.77 7.78 -0.93
N GLU A 256 -20.71 7.74 0.02
CA GLU A 256 -20.42 7.71 1.46
C GLU A 256 -19.60 6.48 1.90
N ASN A 257 -19.73 5.37 1.17
CA ASN A 257 -19.06 4.10 1.46
C ASN A 257 -17.79 3.88 0.62
N PHE A 258 -17.38 4.85 -0.20
CA PHE A 258 -16.23 4.71 -1.09
C PHE A 258 -14.97 4.35 -0.31
N PHE A 259 -14.32 3.22 -0.64
CA PHE A 259 -13.15 2.76 0.10
C PHE A 259 -11.92 3.61 -0.20
N MET A 260 -11.19 3.98 0.83
CA MET A 260 -9.90 4.67 0.69
C MET A 260 -8.88 4.11 1.67
N VAL A 261 -7.68 3.82 1.18
CA VAL A 261 -6.53 3.47 2.00
C VAL A 261 -5.36 4.39 1.70
N GLY A 262 -4.75 4.94 2.73
CA GLY A 262 -3.67 5.90 2.62
C GLY A 262 -2.31 5.36 3.03
N GLU A 263 -1.28 5.81 2.33
CA GLU A 263 0.10 5.60 2.74
C GLU A 263 0.56 6.75 3.61
N PHE A 264 0.62 6.49 4.92
CA PHE A 264 1.24 7.39 5.90
C PHE A 264 2.48 6.72 6.47
N TRP A 265 3.62 6.84 5.78
CA TRP A 265 4.85 6.10 6.06
C TRP A 265 5.53 6.55 7.35
N LYS A 266 5.11 5.94 8.48
CA LYS A 266 5.68 6.12 9.82
C LYS A 266 5.64 4.80 10.58
N ASP A 267 6.72 4.47 11.26
CA ASP A 267 6.87 3.30 12.15
C ASP A 267 6.37 3.56 13.58
N ASN A 268 5.66 4.63 13.78
CA ASN A 268 5.13 5.06 15.08
C ASN A 268 3.60 5.08 15.05
N VAL A 269 2.99 4.15 15.77
CA VAL A 269 1.54 3.96 15.81
C VAL A 269 0.78 5.20 16.33
N ASP A 270 1.36 5.97 17.27
CA ASP A 270 0.69 7.16 17.78
C ASP A 270 0.58 8.25 16.71
N LYS A 271 1.57 8.36 15.82
CA LYS A 271 1.51 9.26 14.66
C LYS A 271 0.47 8.82 13.65
N ILE A 272 0.32 7.52 13.41
CA ILE A 272 -0.71 6.97 12.54
C ILE A 272 -2.10 7.22 13.13
N LYS A 273 -2.29 6.99 14.43
CA LYS A 273 -3.54 7.28 15.16
C LYS A 273 -3.90 8.77 15.12
N ASP A 274 -2.92 9.64 15.32
CA ASP A 274 -3.13 11.09 15.27
C ASP A 274 -3.58 11.51 13.86
N PHE A 275 -2.96 10.96 12.83
CA PHE A 275 -3.36 11.22 11.45
C PHE A 275 -4.76 10.66 11.14
N SER A 276 -5.04 9.41 11.50
CA SER A 276 -6.36 8.79 11.33
C SER A 276 -7.48 9.63 11.99
N LYS A 277 -7.24 10.14 13.21
CA LYS A 277 -8.17 11.04 13.90
C LYS A 277 -8.37 12.37 13.17
N LYS A 278 -7.31 12.97 12.60
CA LYS A 278 -7.43 14.19 11.79
C LYS A 278 -8.30 13.98 10.55
N MET A 279 -8.32 12.75 10.02
CA MET A 279 -9.19 12.34 8.91
C MET A 279 -10.55 11.81 9.41
N ASP A 280 -10.94 12.03 10.67
CA ASP A 280 -12.16 11.53 11.31
C ASP A 280 -12.36 10.01 11.15
N ASN A 281 -11.27 9.24 11.02
CA ASN A 281 -11.25 7.80 10.73
C ASN A 281 -12.03 7.41 9.45
N GLN A 282 -12.13 8.31 8.48
CA GLN A 282 -12.88 8.08 7.23
C GLN A 282 -12.11 7.25 6.21
N ILE A 283 -10.81 7.06 6.41
CA ILE A 283 -9.93 6.28 5.54
C ILE A 283 -9.17 5.23 6.34
N CYS A 284 -8.86 4.11 5.70
CA CYS A 284 -7.93 3.13 6.22
C CYS A 284 -6.48 3.59 6.00
N LEU A 285 -5.55 3.02 6.76
CA LEU A 285 -4.11 3.27 6.59
C LEU A 285 -3.35 1.94 6.52
N PHE A 286 -2.29 1.91 5.72
CA PHE A 286 -1.35 0.80 5.75
C PHE A 286 -0.66 0.73 7.11
N ASP A 287 -0.59 -0.48 7.69
CA ASP A 287 0.03 -0.72 8.99
C ASP A 287 1.56 -0.83 8.87
N VAL A 288 2.18 0.33 8.70
CA VAL A 288 3.64 0.45 8.61
C VAL A 288 4.35 -0.08 9.86
N PRO A 289 3.89 0.18 11.11
CA PRO A 289 4.47 -0.45 12.30
C PRO A 289 4.45 -1.98 12.27
N LEU A 290 3.36 -2.61 11.81
CA LEU A 290 3.30 -4.06 11.68
C LEU A 290 4.33 -4.56 10.65
N HIS A 291 4.43 -3.89 9.49
CA HIS A 291 5.47 -4.23 8.52
C HIS A 291 6.87 -4.20 9.14
N PHE A 292 7.22 -3.16 9.90
CA PHE A 292 8.52 -3.10 10.57
C PHE A 292 8.71 -4.15 11.66
N ASN A 293 7.65 -4.52 12.39
CA ASN A 293 7.71 -5.65 13.32
C ASN A 293 8.00 -6.96 12.59
N LEU A 294 7.32 -7.21 11.44
CA LEU A 294 7.56 -8.40 10.61
C LEU A 294 8.97 -8.41 10.01
N PHE A 295 9.43 -7.27 9.50
CA PHE A 295 10.78 -7.10 8.99
C PHE A 295 11.82 -7.42 10.07
N LYS A 296 11.71 -6.78 11.22
CA LYS A 296 12.62 -6.99 12.37
C LYS A 296 12.60 -8.43 12.85
N ALA A 297 11.44 -9.06 12.96
CA ALA A 297 11.29 -10.47 13.33
C ALA A 297 12.04 -11.38 12.35
N SER A 298 11.99 -11.07 11.05
CA SER A 298 12.70 -11.83 10.03
C SER A 298 14.24 -11.72 10.15
N GLN A 299 14.76 -10.55 10.56
CA GLN A 299 16.19 -10.29 10.74
C GLN A 299 16.75 -10.88 12.03
N GLU A 300 16.04 -10.70 13.15
CA GLU A 300 16.46 -11.14 14.47
C GLU A 300 16.22 -12.63 14.73
N LYS A 301 15.39 -13.28 13.91
CA LYS A 301 15.09 -14.72 13.99
C LYS A 301 14.63 -15.13 15.40
N GLN A 302 15.26 -16.15 15.97
CA GLN A 302 14.96 -16.67 17.30
C GLN A 302 15.18 -15.66 18.44
N ASN A 303 15.88 -14.55 18.18
CA ASN A 303 16.11 -13.50 19.18
C ASN A 303 14.92 -12.50 19.24
N TYR A 304 14.05 -12.51 18.25
CA TYR A 304 12.84 -11.68 18.26
C TYR A 304 11.75 -12.32 19.12
N ASN A 305 11.16 -11.52 19.99
CA ASN A 305 10.03 -11.95 20.82
C ASN A 305 8.70 -11.89 20.03
N LEU A 306 8.27 -13.03 19.45
CA LEU A 306 7.02 -13.13 18.71
C LEU A 306 5.79 -12.74 19.52
N SER A 307 5.80 -12.86 20.85
CA SER A 307 4.64 -12.48 21.67
C SER A 307 4.32 -10.98 21.59
N GLU A 308 5.25 -10.18 21.07
CA GLU A 308 5.11 -8.74 20.89
C GLU A 308 4.85 -8.33 19.42
N ILE A 309 4.65 -9.29 18.50
CA ILE A 309 4.57 -9.03 17.06
C ILE A 309 3.48 -8.01 16.68
N LEU A 310 2.36 -7.99 17.39
CA LEU A 310 1.28 -7.03 17.18
C LEU A 310 1.37 -5.78 18.05
N LYS A 311 2.30 -5.74 19.02
CA LYS A 311 2.41 -4.61 19.93
C LYS A 311 2.86 -3.34 19.23
N GLY A 312 2.12 -2.26 19.44
CA GLY A 312 2.42 -0.97 18.83
C GLY A 312 2.11 -0.90 17.35
N THR A 313 1.23 -1.77 16.85
CA THR A 313 0.75 -1.78 15.48
C THR A 313 -0.60 -1.06 15.37
N PHE A 314 -0.98 -0.69 14.16
CA PHE A 314 -2.28 -0.09 13.91
C PHE A 314 -3.40 -1.15 13.97
N LEU A 315 -3.11 -2.37 13.57
CA LEU A 315 -4.00 -3.53 13.70
C LEU A 315 -4.39 -3.81 15.16
N ASP A 316 -3.46 -3.64 16.11
CA ASP A 316 -3.74 -3.86 17.54
C ASP A 316 -4.68 -2.80 18.14
N CYS A 317 -4.63 -1.55 17.64
CA CYS A 317 -5.36 -0.44 18.25
C CYS A 317 -6.55 0.08 17.43
N ASN A 318 -6.59 -0.14 16.11
CA ASN A 318 -7.67 0.28 15.22
C ASN A 318 -7.82 -0.70 14.04
N PRO A 319 -8.20 -1.96 14.31
CA PRO A 319 -8.22 -3.02 13.31
C PRO A 319 -9.16 -2.73 12.12
N GLU A 320 -10.26 -2.01 12.34
CA GLU A 320 -11.25 -1.71 11.30
C GLU A 320 -10.71 -0.77 10.20
N CYS A 321 -9.70 0.05 10.55
CA CYS A 321 -9.06 1.00 9.64
C CYS A 321 -7.64 0.59 9.25
N SER A 322 -7.19 -0.62 9.63
CA SER A 322 -5.83 -1.11 9.36
C SER A 322 -5.79 -2.00 8.12
N VAL A 323 -4.91 -1.65 7.17
CA VAL A 323 -4.56 -2.52 6.05
C VAL A 323 -3.16 -3.08 6.30
N SER A 324 -3.10 -4.37 6.65
CA SER A 324 -1.84 -5.06 6.96
C SER A 324 -1.16 -5.57 5.69
N PHE A 325 0.18 -5.56 5.66
CA PHE A 325 0.98 -6.01 4.53
C PHE A 325 2.33 -6.58 4.98
N VAL A 326 2.91 -7.47 4.18
CA VAL A 326 4.25 -8.04 4.42
C VAL A 326 5.32 -7.22 3.72
N GLY A 327 5.08 -6.79 2.51
CA GLY A 327 5.93 -5.92 1.72
C GLY A 327 5.14 -5.26 0.59
N ASN A 328 5.74 -4.26 -0.04
CA ASN A 328 5.17 -3.53 -1.18
C ASN A 328 6.28 -3.13 -2.18
N HIS A 329 5.93 -2.35 -3.19
CA HIS A 329 6.83 -1.90 -4.25
C HIS A 329 7.96 -0.95 -3.77
N ASP A 330 7.79 -0.30 -2.60
CA ASP A 330 8.80 0.59 -2.01
C ASP A 330 9.73 -0.14 -1.03
N THR A 331 9.23 -1.21 -0.39
CA THR A 331 10.03 -2.00 0.57
C THR A 331 10.80 -3.13 -0.08
N GLN A 332 10.58 -3.41 -1.38
CA GLN A 332 11.32 -4.43 -2.12
C GLN A 332 12.79 -4.04 -2.28
N GLN A 333 13.65 -5.03 -2.52
CA GLN A 333 15.09 -4.83 -2.64
C GLN A 333 15.46 -3.80 -3.71
N LEU A 334 16.46 -2.97 -3.42
CA LEU A 334 16.98 -1.85 -4.22
C LEU A 334 16.02 -0.66 -4.37
N GLN A 335 14.98 -0.57 -3.54
CA GLN A 335 14.11 0.61 -3.46
C GLN A 335 14.44 1.50 -2.27
N ALA A 336 13.98 2.75 -2.32
CA ALA A 336 14.33 3.79 -1.33
C ALA A 336 13.91 3.46 0.12
N LEU A 337 12.88 2.67 0.30
CA LEU A 337 12.37 2.24 1.60
C LEU A 337 12.65 0.75 1.86
N GLU A 338 13.70 0.21 1.23
CA GLU A 338 14.05 -1.21 1.35
C GLU A 338 14.00 -1.72 2.78
N SER A 339 13.07 -2.63 3.02
CA SER A 339 12.85 -3.33 4.30
C SER A 339 12.22 -4.70 4.05
N THR A 340 12.90 -5.48 3.20
CA THR A 340 12.39 -6.77 2.74
C THR A 340 12.34 -7.80 3.86
N VAL A 341 11.15 -8.33 4.13
CA VAL A 341 10.97 -9.47 5.04
C VAL A 341 11.65 -10.71 4.43
N GLU A 342 12.51 -11.36 5.19
CA GLU A 342 13.30 -12.51 4.76
C GLU A 342 12.42 -13.69 4.29
N ASN A 343 12.88 -14.42 3.26
CA ASN A 343 12.12 -15.48 2.60
C ASN A 343 11.59 -16.54 3.58
N TRP A 344 12.39 -16.90 4.59
CA TRP A 344 12.02 -17.91 5.59
C TRP A 344 10.84 -17.47 6.46
N PHE A 345 10.72 -16.14 6.75
CA PHE A 345 9.69 -15.60 7.62
C PHE A 345 8.41 -15.17 6.87
N ARG A 346 8.44 -14.98 5.54
CA ARG A 346 7.25 -14.58 4.77
C ARG A 346 6.05 -15.52 4.99
N PRO A 347 6.20 -16.86 5.02
CA PRO A 347 5.08 -17.75 5.35
C PRO A 347 4.43 -17.44 6.69
N LEU A 348 5.23 -17.15 7.72
CA LEU A 348 4.78 -16.82 9.07
C LEU A 348 4.09 -15.43 9.07
N ALA A 349 4.70 -14.46 8.41
CA ALA A 349 4.16 -13.11 8.25
C ALA A 349 2.79 -13.13 7.56
N TYR A 350 2.66 -13.88 6.46
CA TYR A 350 1.37 -14.04 5.79
C TYR A 350 0.33 -14.77 6.65
N ALA A 351 0.73 -15.76 7.45
CA ALA A 351 -0.19 -16.38 8.39
C ALA A 351 -0.70 -15.37 9.43
N ILE A 352 0.16 -14.49 9.94
CA ILE A 352 -0.23 -13.43 10.88
C ILE A 352 -1.26 -12.51 10.25
N ILE A 353 -0.98 -11.93 9.07
CA ILE A 353 -1.88 -10.93 8.48
C ILE A 353 -3.15 -11.53 7.86
N LEU A 354 -3.09 -12.77 7.35
CA LEU A 354 -4.24 -13.43 6.71
C LEU A 354 -5.20 -14.09 7.71
N LEU A 355 -4.69 -14.60 8.84
CA LEU A 355 -5.48 -15.44 9.74
C LEU A 355 -5.83 -14.75 11.06
N SER A 356 -5.36 -13.52 11.29
CA SER A 356 -5.77 -12.69 12.43
C SER A 356 -7.17 -12.13 12.24
N GLU A 357 -7.85 -11.88 13.36
CA GLU A 357 -9.17 -11.25 13.40
C GLU A 357 -9.10 -9.79 12.94
N ASN A 358 -10.15 -9.36 12.24
CA ASN A 358 -10.33 -7.98 11.76
C ASN A 358 -9.22 -7.43 10.86
N ALA A 359 -8.25 -8.23 10.45
CA ALA A 359 -7.23 -7.82 9.52
C ALA A 359 -7.82 -7.64 8.10
N TYR A 360 -7.45 -6.54 7.42
CA TYR A 360 -7.64 -6.42 5.97
C TYR A 360 -6.27 -6.52 5.29
N PRO A 361 -5.83 -7.73 4.93
CA PRO A 361 -4.49 -7.97 4.42
C PRO A 361 -4.35 -7.58 2.96
N CYS A 362 -3.18 -7.05 2.63
CA CYS A 362 -2.71 -6.80 1.27
C CYS A 362 -1.55 -7.74 0.94
N VAL A 363 -1.73 -8.56 -0.09
CA VAL A 363 -0.72 -9.48 -0.62
C VAL A 363 0.07 -8.76 -1.71
N PHE A 364 1.39 -8.94 -1.73
CA PHE A 364 2.25 -8.32 -2.72
C PHE A 364 2.45 -9.24 -3.93
N TYR A 365 2.42 -8.70 -5.15
CA TYR A 365 2.55 -9.44 -6.42
C TYR A 365 3.73 -10.44 -6.44
N PRO A 366 4.99 -10.07 -6.09
CA PRO A 366 6.10 -10.99 -6.09
C PRO A 366 5.93 -12.21 -5.18
N ASP A 367 5.23 -12.04 -4.05
CA ASP A 367 5.03 -13.14 -3.09
C ASP A 367 4.06 -14.21 -3.62
N LEU A 368 3.21 -13.85 -4.58
CA LEU A 368 2.30 -14.78 -5.26
C LEU A 368 2.91 -15.43 -6.52
N PHE A 369 3.66 -14.64 -7.31
CA PHE A 369 4.11 -15.09 -8.63
C PHE A 369 5.61 -15.35 -8.73
N GLY A 370 6.41 -14.80 -7.81
CA GLY A 370 7.86 -14.71 -7.94
C GLY A 370 8.26 -13.69 -9.01
N VAL A 371 9.38 -13.03 -8.84
CA VAL A 371 9.92 -12.08 -9.83
C VAL A 371 11.44 -12.09 -9.83
N GLU A 372 12.01 -11.75 -10.99
CA GLU A 372 13.45 -11.47 -11.14
C GLU A 372 13.60 -10.10 -11.81
N TYR A 373 14.58 -9.33 -11.36
CA TYR A 373 14.95 -8.06 -11.99
C TYR A 373 16.41 -7.72 -11.76
N VAL A 374 16.91 -6.73 -12.48
CA VAL A 374 18.26 -6.17 -12.32
C VAL A 374 18.14 -4.69 -12.12
N ASP A 375 18.84 -4.14 -11.14
CA ASP A 375 18.98 -2.70 -10.94
C ASP A 375 20.34 -2.39 -10.30
N LYS A 376 20.64 -1.10 -10.17
CA LYS A 376 21.88 -0.63 -9.56
C LYS A 376 21.80 -0.72 -8.04
N ASN A 377 22.82 -1.35 -7.44
CA ASN A 377 23.00 -1.33 -6.00
C ASN A 377 23.63 0.01 -5.53
N ALA A 378 23.85 0.16 -4.23
CA ALA A 378 24.43 1.36 -3.64
C ALA A 378 25.83 1.73 -4.18
N ASN A 379 26.53 0.79 -4.79
CA ASN A 379 27.83 1.01 -5.42
C ASN A 379 27.71 1.38 -6.92
N GLY A 380 26.48 1.44 -7.47
CA GLY A 380 26.23 1.70 -8.90
C GLY A 380 26.47 0.49 -9.81
N GLU A 381 26.62 -0.71 -9.25
CA GLU A 381 26.81 -1.96 -9.99
C GLU A 381 25.47 -2.64 -10.25
N ASP A 382 25.37 -3.34 -11.40
CA ASP A 382 24.19 -4.13 -11.70
C ASP A 382 24.08 -5.33 -10.75
N GLU A 383 22.96 -5.42 -10.04
CA GLU A 383 22.64 -6.49 -9.12
C GLU A 383 21.38 -7.23 -9.57
N LYS A 384 21.46 -8.56 -9.65
CA LYS A 384 20.31 -9.41 -9.97
C LYS A 384 19.60 -9.80 -8.68
N ILE A 385 18.34 -9.41 -8.59
CA ILE A 385 17.44 -9.75 -7.48
C ILE A 385 16.49 -10.86 -7.91
N VAL A 386 16.30 -11.84 -7.04
CA VAL A 386 15.31 -12.91 -7.16
C VAL A 386 14.42 -12.89 -5.94
N MET A 387 13.15 -12.58 -6.12
CA MET A 387 12.12 -12.68 -5.10
C MET A 387 11.29 -13.95 -5.37
N PRO A 388 11.53 -15.05 -4.64
CA PRO A 388 10.75 -16.28 -4.84
C PRO A 388 9.32 -16.08 -4.34
N LYS A 389 8.37 -16.75 -4.98
CA LYS A 389 6.99 -16.81 -4.45
C LYS A 389 6.94 -17.55 -3.11
N VAL A 390 5.94 -17.23 -2.32
CA VAL A 390 5.64 -17.93 -1.06
C VAL A 390 4.77 -19.15 -1.39
N GLU A 391 5.38 -20.32 -1.45
CA GLU A 391 4.74 -21.55 -1.97
C GLU A 391 3.44 -21.92 -1.22
N ILE A 392 3.36 -21.64 0.08
CA ILE A 392 2.15 -21.96 0.87
C ILE A 392 1.08 -20.85 0.83
N LEU A 393 1.36 -19.71 0.20
CA LEU A 393 0.43 -18.56 0.18
C LEU A 393 -0.96 -18.95 -0.35
N PRO A 394 -1.12 -19.73 -1.44
CA PRO A 394 -2.44 -20.19 -1.88
C PRO A 394 -3.19 -20.99 -0.82
N ARG A 395 -2.48 -21.79 0.01
CA ARG A 395 -3.08 -22.55 1.11
C ARG A 395 -3.47 -21.67 2.29
N LEU A 396 -2.67 -20.65 2.60
CA LEU A 396 -3.02 -19.63 3.61
C LEU A 396 -4.23 -18.81 3.18
N MET A 397 -4.32 -18.43 1.91
CA MET A 397 -5.49 -17.78 1.32
C MET A 397 -6.75 -18.66 1.42
N GLN A 398 -6.61 -19.96 1.15
CA GLN A 398 -7.70 -20.93 1.35
C GLN A 398 -8.09 -21.01 2.83
N ALA A 399 -7.12 -21.07 3.75
CA ALA A 399 -7.39 -21.09 5.19
C ALA A 399 -8.15 -19.83 5.65
N ARG A 400 -7.76 -18.65 5.12
CA ARG A 400 -8.49 -17.40 5.39
C ARG A 400 -9.95 -17.51 5.00
N ARG A 401 -10.22 -17.98 3.78
CA ARG A 401 -11.57 -18.08 3.22
C ARG A 401 -12.43 -19.13 3.94
N GLU A 402 -11.83 -20.22 4.43
CA GLU A 402 -12.57 -21.36 4.95
C GLU A 402 -12.59 -21.45 6.48
N LEU A 403 -11.56 -20.89 7.17
CA LEU A 403 -11.33 -21.18 8.58
C LEU A 403 -11.17 -19.92 9.46
N ALA A 404 -10.69 -18.80 8.94
CA ALA A 404 -10.32 -17.65 9.76
C ALA A 404 -11.52 -16.75 10.11
N TYR A 405 -12.49 -17.31 10.81
CA TYR A 405 -13.72 -16.65 11.25
C TYR A 405 -13.86 -16.70 12.78
N GLY A 406 -14.89 -16.04 13.31
CA GLY A 406 -15.17 -15.99 14.74
C GLY A 406 -14.16 -15.19 15.57
N GLU A 407 -14.39 -15.10 16.87
CA GLU A 407 -13.56 -14.37 17.83
C GLU A 407 -12.16 -15.00 17.93
N GLN A 408 -11.13 -14.16 18.06
CA GLN A 408 -9.75 -14.58 18.26
C GLN A 408 -9.39 -14.68 19.74
N VAL A 409 -8.76 -15.79 20.15
CA VAL A 409 -8.16 -15.96 21.47
C VAL A 409 -6.67 -16.20 21.33
N ASN A 410 -5.86 -15.28 21.85
CA ASN A 410 -4.40 -15.30 21.73
C ASN A 410 -3.74 -16.15 22.83
N TYR A 411 -2.71 -16.91 22.45
CA TYR A 411 -1.75 -17.61 23.29
C TYR A 411 -0.35 -17.09 23.00
N PHE A 412 -0.13 -15.79 23.28
CA PHE A 412 1.14 -15.07 23.06
C PHE A 412 1.98 -15.01 24.34
N ASP A 413 2.21 -16.18 24.93
CA ASP A 413 2.82 -16.39 26.24
C ASP A 413 4.26 -16.97 26.18
N HIS A 414 4.83 -17.09 24.98
CA HIS A 414 6.21 -17.56 24.79
C HIS A 414 6.90 -16.78 23.68
N PRO A 415 8.18 -16.36 23.87
CA PRO A 415 8.86 -15.48 22.92
C PRO A 415 9.07 -16.09 21.53
N ASN A 416 9.18 -17.40 21.40
CA ASN A 416 9.46 -18.06 20.12
C ASN A 416 8.34 -18.94 19.58
N CYS A 417 7.25 -19.07 20.33
CA CYS A 417 6.10 -19.85 19.87
C CYS A 417 4.82 -19.16 20.31
N ILE A 418 4.05 -18.68 19.35
CA ILE A 418 2.74 -18.07 19.58
C ILE A 418 1.65 -18.83 18.85
N ALA A 419 0.43 -18.74 19.36
CA ALA A 419 -0.71 -19.33 18.71
C ALA A 419 -1.98 -18.49 18.95
N TRP A 420 -3.00 -18.73 18.17
CA TRP A 420 -4.34 -18.23 18.43
C TRP A 420 -5.40 -19.21 17.96
N ILE A 421 -6.56 -19.13 18.58
CA ILE A 421 -7.76 -19.81 18.16
C ILE A 421 -8.64 -18.81 17.42
N ARG A 422 -9.21 -19.21 16.30
CA ARG A 422 -10.43 -18.58 15.77
C ARG A 422 -11.58 -19.45 16.23
N LYS A 423 -12.43 -18.91 17.07
CA LYS A 423 -13.56 -19.67 17.64
C LYS A 423 -14.58 -20.02 16.56
N ARG A 424 -15.34 -21.06 16.82
CA ARG A 424 -16.52 -21.37 16.01
C ARG A 424 -17.49 -20.18 15.98
N ASP A 425 -18.07 -19.91 14.81
CA ASP A 425 -19.27 -19.11 14.64
C ASP A 425 -20.43 -19.95 14.09
N ASP A 426 -21.52 -19.31 13.63
CA ASP A 426 -22.70 -20.04 13.16
C ASP A 426 -22.43 -20.88 11.90
N ASP A 427 -21.48 -20.46 11.05
CA ASP A 427 -21.22 -21.06 9.75
C ASP A 427 -19.86 -21.79 9.66
N HIS A 428 -18.94 -21.53 10.60
CA HIS A 428 -17.54 -22.01 10.51
C HIS A 428 -17.12 -22.72 11.80
N GLU A 429 -16.38 -23.82 11.64
CA GLU A 429 -15.75 -24.52 12.74
C GLU A 429 -14.51 -23.77 13.26
N ALA A 430 -14.16 -24.02 14.53
CA ALA A 430 -12.96 -23.45 15.14
C ALA A 430 -11.68 -23.93 14.43
N CYS A 431 -10.69 -23.06 14.34
CA CYS A 431 -9.33 -23.44 13.91
C CYS A 431 -8.28 -22.89 14.87
N VAL A 432 -7.09 -23.49 14.80
CA VAL A 432 -5.91 -23.06 15.57
C VAL A 432 -4.80 -22.72 14.61
N VAL A 433 -4.16 -21.58 14.82
CA VAL A 433 -2.93 -21.19 14.13
C VAL A 433 -1.81 -21.16 15.13
N ILE A 434 -0.69 -21.76 14.81
CA ILE A 434 0.50 -21.80 15.67
C ILE A 434 1.74 -21.54 14.85
N ILE A 435 2.64 -20.69 15.36
CA ILE A 435 3.85 -20.20 14.67
C ILE A 435 5.04 -20.35 15.59
N SER A 436 6.15 -20.83 15.04
CA SER A 436 7.47 -20.81 15.70
C SER A 436 8.51 -20.10 14.83
N ASN A 437 9.30 -19.19 15.42
CA ASN A 437 10.47 -18.58 14.78
C ASN A 437 11.79 -19.23 15.22
N SER A 438 11.74 -20.39 15.86
CA SER A 438 12.89 -21.12 16.40
C SER A 438 12.68 -22.64 16.25
N GLU A 439 12.92 -23.39 17.30
CA GLU A 439 12.74 -24.85 17.35
C GLU A 439 11.28 -25.28 17.22
N GLU A 440 11.05 -26.59 17.14
CA GLU A 440 9.68 -27.16 17.23
C GLU A 440 8.95 -26.59 18.44
N GLY A 441 7.71 -26.14 18.25
CA GLY A 441 6.90 -25.53 19.29
C GLY A 441 5.58 -26.25 19.52
N TYR A 442 4.99 -26.01 20.68
CA TYR A 442 3.64 -26.48 20.96
C TYR A 442 2.89 -25.54 21.91
N LYS A 443 1.56 -25.65 21.88
CA LYS A 443 0.65 -24.97 22.82
C LYS A 443 -0.44 -25.92 23.30
N ALA A 444 -0.64 -25.96 24.62
CA ALA A 444 -1.85 -26.53 25.19
C ALA A 444 -2.97 -25.47 25.14
N MET A 445 -4.04 -25.75 24.43
CA MET A 445 -5.08 -24.76 24.12
C MET A 445 -6.45 -25.29 24.46
N ASP A 446 -7.37 -24.43 24.90
CA ASP A 446 -8.73 -24.72 25.31
C ASP A 446 -9.69 -24.15 24.24
N LEU A 447 -10.29 -25.05 23.46
CA LEU A 447 -11.24 -24.71 22.40
C LEU A 447 -12.71 -24.72 22.88
N GLY A 448 -12.92 -24.98 24.19
CA GLY A 448 -14.23 -25.04 24.79
C GLY A 448 -14.84 -26.43 24.75
N LYS A 449 -15.71 -26.69 25.73
CA LYS A 449 -16.35 -28.00 25.92
C LYS A 449 -17.21 -28.44 24.74
N GLU A 450 -17.69 -27.52 23.95
CA GLU A 450 -18.44 -27.79 22.70
C GLU A 450 -17.59 -28.51 21.65
N ASN A 451 -16.25 -28.47 21.78
CA ASN A 451 -15.31 -29.20 20.95
C ASN A 451 -14.74 -30.46 21.61
N ALA A 452 -15.36 -30.94 22.74
CA ALA A 452 -14.91 -32.17 23.43
C ALA A 452 -14.81 -33.35 22.45
N PHE A 453 -13.71 -34.09 22.55
CA PHE A 453 -13.39 -35.27 21.71
C PHE A 453 -13.27 -34.97 20.20
N ALA A 454 -13.29 -33.71 19.79
CA ALA A 454 -13.04 -33.33 18.40
C ALA A 454 -11.61 -33.65 17.98
N LYS A 455 -11.45 -34.04 16.73
CA LYS A 455 -10.14 -34.35 16.14
C LYS A 455 -9.72 -33.24 15.16
N PHE A 456 -8.45 -32.85 15.25
CA PHE A 456 -7.87 -31.80 14.41
C PHE A 456 -6.70 -32.35 13.60
N THR A 457 -6.54 -31.86 12.38
CA THR A 457 -5.41 -32.14 11.47
C THR A 457 -4.82 -30.84 10.97
N ASP A 458 -3.51 -30.85 10.67
CA ASP A 458 -2.87 -29.67 10.05
C ASP A 458 -3.38 -29.47 8.63
N PHE A 459 -4.00 -28.32 8.40
CA PHE A 459 -4.56 -27.91 7.10
C PHE A 459 -3.46 -27.70 6.06
N LEU A 460 -2.29 -27.19 6.47
CA LEU A 460 -1.15 -26.97 5.57
C LEU A 460 -0.46 -28.28 5.19
N GLY A 461 -0.59 -29.31 6.03
CA GLY A 461 -0.11 -30.67 5.74
C GLY A 461 1.36 -30.90 6.09
N PHE A 462 2.00 -30.00 6.84
CA PHE A 462 3.36 -30.21 7.36
C PHE A 462 3.38 -31.26 8.46
N ARG A 463 2.40 -31.20 9.36
CA ARG A 463 2.22 -32.17 10.46
C ARG A 463 1.26 -33.30 10.05
N LYS A 464 1.56 -34.52 10.47
CA LYS A 464 0.78 -35.74 10.11
C LYS A 464 -0.04 -36.28 11.26
N GLU A 465 0.28 -35.89 12.49
CA GLU A 465 -0.46 -36.31 13.66
C GLU A 465 -1.89 -35.76 13.69
N ILE A 466 -2.75 -36.47 14.40
CA ILE A 466 -4.10 -36.01 14.71
C ILE A 466 -4.12 -35.60 16.17
N VAL A 467 -4.58 -34.39 16.44
CA VAL A 467 -4.82 -33.90 17.80
C VAL A 467 -6.26 -34.22 18.17
N GLU A 468 -6.46 -35.03 19.20
CA GLU A 468 -7.77 -35.33 19.79
C GLU A 468 -7.92 -34.52 21.07
N LEU A 469 -9.01 -33.75 21.19
CA LEU A 469 -9.29 -32.95 22.36
C LEU A 469 -9.86 -33.84 23.47
N ASP A 470 -9.60 -33.48 24.73
CA ASP A 470 -10.15 -34.16 25.89
C ASP A 470 -11.67 -33.86 26.10
N ASP A 471 -12.23 -34.33 27.19
CA ASP A 471 -13.64 -34.16 27.56
C ASP A 471 -13.98 -32.70 27.94
N SER A 472 -12.97 -31.83 28.16
CA SER A 472 -13.14 -30.40 28.40
C SER A 472 -12.95 -29.55 27.15
N GLY A 473 -12.51 -30.14 26.02
CA GLY A 473 -12.20 -29.44 24.78
C GLY A 473 -10.76 -28.92 24.70
N LYS A 474 -9.84 -29.49 25.50
CA LYS A 474 -8.41 -29.11 25.51
C LYS A 474 -7.58 -30.07 24.70
N GLY A 475 -6.55 -29.55 24.04
CA GLY A 475 -5.59 -30.33 23.29
C GLY A 475 -4.23 -29.63 23.16
N THR A 476 -3.22 -30.39 22.74
CA THR A 476 -1.87 -29.82 22.47
C THR A 476 -1.62 -29.81 20.98
N PHE A 477 -1.37 -28.64 20.45
CA PHE A 477 -1.10 -28.38 19.04
C PHE A 477 0.39 -28.09 18.83
N TRP A 478 0.93 -28.53 17.71
CA TRP A 478 2.36 -28.51 17.40
C TRP A 478 2.65 -27.74 16.13
N VAL A 479 3.88 -27.23 16.02
CA VAL A 479 4.41 -26.57 14.84
C VAL A 479 5.87 -26.97 14.64
N ASP A 480 6.28 -27.16 13.38
CA ASP A 480 7.69 -27.43 13.03
C ASP A 480 8.59 -26.21 13.29
N PRO A 481 9.91 -26.39 13.36
CA PRO A 481 10.87 -25.29 13.48
C PRO A 481 10.71 -24.26 12.37
N GLU A 482 10.80 -22.96 12.70
CA GLU A 482 10.72 -21.84 11.76
C GLU A 482 9.53 -21.96 10.78
N SER A 483 8.34 -22.32 11.31
CA SER A 483 7.18 -22.70 10.50
C SER A 483 5.87 -22.20 11.07
N VAL A 484 4.80 -22.49 10.34
CA VAL A 484 3.41 -22.29 10.73
C VAL A 484 2.60 -23.57 10.52
N SER A 485 1.69 -23.88 11.44
CA SER A 485 0.66 -24.91 11.28
C SER A 485 -0.71 -24.30 11.48
N VAL A 486 -1.67 -24.76 10.68
CA VAL A 486 -3.09 -24.35 10.74
C VAL A 486 -3.93 -25.60 11.00
N TRP A 487 -4.43 -25.75 12.19
CA TRP A 487 -5.18 -26.94 12.59
C TRP A 487 -6.67 -26.72 12.39
N ARG A 488 -7.29 -27.59 11.60
CA ARG A 488 -8.75 -27.61 11.36
C ARG A 488 -9.37 -28.86 11.91
N LYS A 489 -10.63 -28.77 12.31
CA LYS A 489 -11.44 -29.92 12.73
C LYS A 489 -11.59 -30.91 11.58
N LEU A 490 -11.36 -32.19 11.86
CA LEU A 490 -11.63 -33.27 10.91
C LEU A 490 -13.15 -33.42 10.74
N GLN A 491 -13.60 -33.30 9.50
CA GLN A 491 -14.97 -33.65 9.15
C GLN A 491 -15.02 -35.17 9.04
N ILE A 492 -15.75 -35.81 9.96
CA ILE A 492 -16.07 -37.24 9.84
C ILE A 492 -17.23 -37.33 8.85
N ASN A 493 -16.91 -37.65 7.58
CA ASN A 493 -17.96 -38.00 6.63
C ASN A 493 -18.67 -39.24 7.20
N ASN A 494 -19.88 -39.05 7.72
CA ASN A 494 -20.78 -40.14 8.08
C ASN A 494 -21.30 -40.84 6.83
#